data_0a5eeb8687f658a1f764fbddd95d6a3e
#
_entry.id   0a5eeb8687f658a1f764fbddd95d6a3e
#
_cell.length_a   1.000
_cell.length_b   1.000
_cell.length_c   1.000
_cell.angle_alpha   90.00
_cell.angle_beta   90.00
_cell.angle_gamma   90.00
#
_symmetry.space_group_name_H-M   'P 1'
#
loop_
_entity.id
_entity.type
_entity.pdbx_description
1 polymer ?
#
loop_
_entity_poly.entity_id
_entity_poly.type
_entity_poly.pdbx_seq_one_letter_code
_entity_poly.pdbx_strand_id
1 'polypeptide(L)'
;MNRKDSFEKNKITKASTNKVVCNVYFDSFGIEKVRFQNANYNDKTSIDCYLDFEEVALLASDAQSGRIIKQLDAGQKTISMGGSKSSKNYDGKPESRVLSLGKSGDKIFINMSRGKGKLSETGAIMPDGAPDLKISVGMEVDKFRSMMIYTHDCVNAYLAHLINKLYKEAAAERDEYNKSK
;
A
#
# COMPACT_ATOMS: atom_id res chain seq x y z
N MET A 1 0.53 5.39 -24.94
CA MET A 1 1.11 5.81 -23.63
C MET A 1 1.87 4.62 -23.07
N ASN A 2 3.18 4.74 -22.88
CA ASN A 2 4.04 3.62 -22.53
C ASN A 2 3.78 3.23 -21.05
N ARG A 3 3.64 1.94 -20.75
CA ARG A 3 3.34 1.44 -19.38
C ARG A 3 4.32 1.96 -18.31
N LYS A 4 5.58 2.20 -18.67
CA LYS A 4 6.59 2.79 -17.77
C LYS A 4 6.25 4.22 -17.34
N ASP A 5 5.70 5.05 -18.25
CA ASP A 5 5.41 6.46 -17.95
C ASP A 5 4.24 6.63 -16.99
N SER A 6 3.28 5.68 -16.96
CA SER A 6 2.16 5.73 -16.02
C SER A 6 2.58 5.38 -14.58
N PHE A 7 3.58 4.52 -14.39
CA PHE A 7 4.06 4.13 -13.06
C PHE A 7 4.81 5.27 -12.35
N GLU A 8 5.64 6.04 -13.08
CA GLU A 8 6.35 7.17 -12.46
C GLU A 8 5.41 8.33 -12.08
N LYS A 9 4.34 8.55 -12.84
CA LYS A 9 3.35 9.61 -12.58
C LYS A 9 2.54 9.38 -11.30
N ASN A 10 2.33 8.14 -10.91
CA ASN A 10 1.54 7.78 -9.72
C ASN A 10 2.41 7.54 -8.47
N LYS A 11 3.71 7.77 -8.58
CA LYS A 11 4.63 7.55 -7.46
C LYS A 11 4.51 8.66 -6.44
N ILE A 12 4.20 8.29 -5.21
CA ILE A 12 4.11 9.20 -4.07
C ILE A 12 5.49 9.41 -3.46
N THR A 13 6.15 8.32 -3.04
CA THR A 13 7.43 8.39 -2.34
C THR A 13 8.21 7.08 -2.47
N LYS A 14 9.43 7.08 -1.99
CA LYS A 14 10.25 5.87 -1.89
C LYS A 14 11.22 5.92 -0.70
N ALA A 15 11.55 4.75 -0.21
CA ALA A 15 12.72 4.53 0.64
C ALA A 15 13.58 3.41 0.06
N SER A 16 14.87 3.58 0.00
CA SER A 16 15.78 2.62 -0.63
C SER A 16 17.07 2.42 0.14
N THR A 17 17.61 1.21 0.02
CA THR A 17 18.98 0.87 0.34
C THR A 17 19.73 0.52 -0.96
N ASN A 18 20.98 0.09 -0.87
CA ASN A 18 21.78 -0.29 -2.05
C ASN A 18 21.19 -1.49 -2.84
N LYS A 19 20.36 -2.32 -2.20
CA LYS A 19 19.85 -3.57 -2.79
C LYS A 19 18.33 -3.60 -2.97
N VAL A 20 17.62 -2.93 -2.08
CA VAL A 20 16.15 -3.02 -2.02
C VAL A 20 15.51 -1.63 -1.93
N VAL A 21 14.29 -1.51 -2.44
CA VAL A 21 13.50 -0.29 -2.40
C VAL A 21 12.08 -0.60 -1.98
N CYS A 22 11.48 0.27 -1.18
CA CYS A 22 10.04 0.38 -1.00
C CYS A 22 9.56 1.60 -1.77
N ASN A 23 8.76 1.39 -2.79
CA ASN A 23 8.05 2.43 -3.52
C ASN A 23 6.61 2.49 -3.02
N VAL A 24 6.04 3.69 -2.99
CA VAL A 24 4.63 3.92 -2.67
C VAL A 24 3.98 4.64 -3.83
N TYR A 25 2.83 4.14 -4.28
CA TYR A 25 2.10 4.66 -5.43
C TYR A 25 0.61 4.79 -5.12
N PHE A 26 -0.07 5.73 -5.78
CA PHE A 26 -1.50 5.59 -5.98
C PHE A 26 -1.78 4.38 -6.88
N ASP A 27 -2.82 3.63 -6.57
CA ASP A 27 -3.21 2.53 -7.45
C ASP A 27 -3.71 3.06 -8.79
N SER A 28 -3.16 2.50 -9.87
CA SER A 28 -3.51 2.89 -11.24
C SER A 28 -4.84 2.33 -11.73
N PHE A 29 -5.53 1.50 -10.93
CA PHE A 29 -6.76 0.82 -11.33
C PHE A 29 -8.05 1.51 -10.87
N GLY A 30 -7.94 2.73 -10.29
CA GLY A 30 -9.11 3.49 -9.84
C GLY A 30 -9.83 2.90 -8.61
N ILE A 31 -9.24 1.90 -7.96
CA ILE A 31 -9.63 1.46 -6.63
C ILE A 31 -8.88 2.34 -5.63
N GLU A 32 -9.60 2.91 -4.69
CA GLU A 32 -9.12 3.88 -3.69
C GLU A 32 -8.10 3.24 -2.72
N LYS A 33 -6.93 2.88 -3.26
CA LYS A 33 -5.86 2.18 -2.54
C LYS A 33 -4.50 2.80 -2.80
N VAL A 34 -3.64 2.66 -1.83
CA VAL A 34 -2.21 2.94 -1.94
C VAL A 34 -1.46 1.63 -2.11
N ARG A 35 -0.69 1.54 -3.17
CA ARG A 35 0.17 0.38 -3.43
C ARG A 35 1.54 0.60 -2.83
N PHE A 36 1.93 -0.28 -1.95
CA PHE A 36 3.30 -0.45 -1.48
C PHE A 36 3.98 -1.54 -2.29
N GLN A 37 5.17 -1.27 -2.80
CA GLN A 37 5.96 -2.23 -3.54
C GLN A 37 7.36 -2.34 -2.95
N ASN A 38 7.71 -3.49 -2.40
CA ASN A 38 9.10 -3.80 -2.11
C ASN A 38 9.73 -4.52 -3.31
N ALA A 39 10.87 -4.01 -3.78
CA ALA A 39 11.61 -4.60 -4.89
C ALA A 39 13.08 -4.81 -4.53
N ASN A 40 13.65 -5.90 -5.03
CA ASN A 40 15.06 -6.20 -4.97
C ASN A 40 15.68 -5.98 -6.36
N TYR A 41 16.67 -5.11 -6.43
CA TYR A 41 17.32 -4.76 -7.69
C TYR A 41 18.20 -5.87 -8.25
N ASN A 42 18.80 -6.71 -7.38
CA ASN A 42 19.77 -7.72 -7.78
C ASN A 42 19.12 -8.89 -8.54
N ASP A 43 17.99 -9.38 -8.04
CA ASP A 43 17.26 -10.52 -8.61
C ASP A 43 16.01 -10.09 -9.40
N LYS A 44 15.76 -8.78 -9.50
CA LYS A 44 14.62 -8.18 -10.20
C LYS A 44 13.26 -8.70 -9.71
N THR A 45 13.17 -9.09 -8.43
CA THR A 45 11.93 -9.53 -7.81
C THR A 45 11.20 -8.38 -7.14
N SER A 46 9.87 -8.47 -7.06
CA SER A 46 9.05 -7.51 -6.34
C SER A 46 7.81 -8.14 -5.73
N ILE A 47 7.30 -7.49 -4.69
CA ILE A 47 6.04 -7.82 -4.03
C ILE A 47 5.24 -6.53 -3.89
N ASP A 48 3.99 -6.55 -4.34
CA ASP A 48 3.03 -5.46 -4.18
C ASP A 48 2.02 -5.81 -3.08
N CYS A 49 1.77 -4.89 -2.17
CA CYS A 49 0.69 -4.92 -1.18
C CYS A 49 -0.13 -3.65 -1.29
N TYR A 50 -1.41 -3.72 -0.96
CA TYR A 50 -2.35 -2.63 -1.10
C TYR A 50 -2.95 -2.31 0.26
N LEU A 51 -2.96 -1.03 0.62
CA LEU A 51 -3.62 -0.49 1.79
C LEU A 51 -4.79 0.39 1.35
N ASP A 52 -5.90 0.30 2.05
CA ASP A 52 -7.00 1.23 1.91
C ASP A 52 -6.59 2.63 2.43
N PHE A 53 -7.28 3.67 2.02
CA PHE A 53 -6.92 5.03 2.44
C PHE A 53 -7.04 5.21 3.96
N GLU A 54 -8.01 4.54 4.59
CA GLU A 54 -8.20 4.53 6.04
C GLU A 54 -7.04 3.81 6.76
N GLU A 55 -6.53 2.71 6.21
CA GLU A 55 -5.36 2.02 6.75
C GLU A 55 -4.11 2.91 6.68
N VAL A 56 -3.96 3.67 5.59
CA VAL A 56 -2.87 4.65 5.44
C VAL A 56 -3.00 5.78 6.46
N ALA A 57 -4.20 6.32 6.66
CA ALA A 57 -4.47 7.38 7.63
C ALA A 57 -4.15 6.92 9.06
N LEU A 58 -4.59 5.72 9.44
CA LEU A 58 -4.30 5.13 10.75
C LEU A 58 -2.79 4.92 10.94
N LEU A 59 -2.11 4.36 9.94
CA LEU A 59 -0.68 4.12 9.99
C LEU A 59 0.13 5.42 10.09
N ALA A 60 -0.29 6.47 9.39
CA ALA A 60 0.35 7.79 9.47
C ALA A 60 0.16 8.43 10.86
N SER A 61 -1.06 8.34 11.42
CA SER A 61 -1.36 8.79 12.80
C SER A 61 -0.51 8.05 13.83
N ASP A 62 -0.39 6.73 13.71
CA ASP A 62 0.41 5.90 14.62
C ASP A 62 1.91 6.19 14.48
N ALA A 63 2.37 6.46 13.27
CA ALA A 63 3.75 6.87 13.03
C ALA A 63 4.04 8.25 13.61
N GLN A 64 3.13 9.21 13.45
CA GLN A 64 3.27 10.58 13.95
C GLN A 64 3.27 10.64 15.47
N SER A 65 2.34 9.93 16.12
CA SER A 65 2.22 9.89 17.59
C SER A 65 3.29 9.03 18.28
N GLY A 66 4.10 8.28 17.51
CA GLY A 66 5.05 7.30 18.04
C GLY A 66 4.39 6.00 18.54
N ARG A 67 3.07 5.83 18.39
CA ARG A 67 2.34 4.63 18.79
C ARG A 67 2.84 3.38 18.08
N ILE A 68 3.25 3.52 16.81
CA ILE A 68 3.80 2.41 16.03
C ILE A 68 5.01 1.76 16.70
N ILE A 69 5.89 2.56 17.33
CA ILE A 69 7.07 2.04 18.02
C ILE A 69 6.66 1.16 19.20
N LYS A 70 5.69 1.63 20.01
CA LYS A 70 5.16 0.88 21.16
C LYS A 70 4.49 -0.42 20.71
N GLN A 71 3.75 -0.40 19.61
CA GLN A 71 3.12 -1.60 19.03
C GLN A 71 4.17 -2.61 18.56
N LEU A 72 5.23 -2.15 17.88
CA LEU A 72 6.31 -3.01 17.41
C LEU A 72 7.11 -3.60 18.59
N ASP A 73 7.37 -2.83 19.63
CA ASP A 73 8.03 -3.30 20.85
C ASP A 73 7.16 -4.33 21.61
N ALA A 74 5.83 -4.23 21.51
CA ALA A 74 4.87 -5.20 22.02
C ALA A 74 4.68 -6.45 21.11
N GLY A 75 5.44 -6.54 20.00
CA GLY A 75 5.42 -7.69 19.09
C GLY A 75 4.34 -7.67 18.01
N GLN A 76 3.55 -6.61 17.91
CA GLN A 76 2.58 -6.45 16.82
C GLN A 76 3.32 -6.18 15.50
N LYS A 77 3.08 -6.98 14.48
CA LYS A 77 3.87 -6.94 13.23
C LYS A 77 3.04 -6.82 11.95
N THR A 78 1.85 -7.38 11.94
CA THR A 78 1.03 -7.45 10.72
C THR A 78 0.17 -6.21 10.57
N ILE A 79 0.21 -5.59 9.38
CA ILE A 79 -0.59 -4.42 9.04
C ILE A 79 -1.70 -4.82 8.09
N SER A 80 -1.36 -5.56 7.02
CA SER A 80 -2.33 -5.94 6.00
C SER A 80 -2.01 -7.33 5.47
N MET A 81 -3.08 -8.09 5.23
CA MET A 81 -3.06 -9.37 4.51
C MET A 81 -4.04 -9.29 3.36
N GLY A 82 -3.61 -9.81 2.22
CA GLY A 82 -4.44 -9.86 1.02
C GLY A 82 -3.82 -10.80 0.00
N GLY A 83 -4.12 -10.57 -1.27
CA GLY A 83 -3.53 -11.34 -2.36
C GLY A 83 -4.46 -11.47 -3.55
N SER A 84 -4.28 -12.53 -4.31
CA SER A 84 -5.09 -12.87 -5.47
C SER A 84 -5.79 -14.21 -5.24
N LYS A 85 -7.10 -14.31 -5.53
CA LYS A 85 -7.85 -15.57 -5.47
C LYS A 85 -7.32 -16.59 -6.48
N SER A 86 -6.70 -16.10 -7.55
CA SER A 86 -6.11 -16.93 -8.60
C SER A 86 -4.82 -16.27 -9.07
N SER A 87 -3.72 -16.99 -9.05
CA SER A 87 -2.40 -16.48 -9.46
C SER A 87 -1.70 -17.44 -10.41
N LYS A 88 -1.09 -16.89 -11.47
CA LYS A 88 -0.24 -17.67 -12.39
C LYS A 88 0.97 -18.29 -11.69
N ASN A 89 1.43 -17.68 -10.59
CA ASN A 89 2.55 -18.19 -9.81
C ASN A 89 2.24 -19.50 -9.08
N TYR A 90 0.94 -19.85 -8.94
CA TYR A 90 0.47 -21.01 -8.18
C TYR A 90 -0.57 -21.81 -8.96
N ASP A 91 -0.45 -21.90 -10.29
CA ASP A 91 -1.32 -22.70 -11.17
C ASP A 91 -2.82 -22.38 -10.97
N GLY A 92 -3.12 -21.09 -10.85
CA GLY A 92 -4.49 -20.61 -10.63
C GLY A 92 -4.99 -20.74 -9.18
N LYS A 93 -4.18 -21.24 -8.24
CA LYS A 93 -4.53 -21.29 -6.82
C LYS A 93 -4.37 -19.94 -6.15
N PRO A 94 -4.95 -19.73 -4.95
CA PRO A 94 -4.80 -18.48 -4.22
C PRO A 94 -3.33 -18.13 -3.91
N GLU A 95 -3.02 -16.86 -4.03
CA GLU A 95 -1.73 -16.27 -3.64
C GLU A 95 -1.95 -15.32 -2.47
N SER A 96 -1.24 -15.53 -1.37
CA SER A 96 -1.25 -14.61 -0.24
C SER A 96 -0.11 -13.60 -0.33
N ARG A 97 -0.39 -12.38 0.11
CA ARG A 97 0.57 -11.29 0.30
C ARG A 97 0.37 -10.68 1.67
N VAL A 98 1.46 -10.52 2.40
CA VAL A 98 1.42 -9.94 3.75
C VAL A 98 2.38 -8.77 3.80
N LEU A 99 1.87 -7.62 4.23
CA LEU A 99 2.66 -6.46 4.62
C LEU A 99 2.71 -6.42 6.15
N SER A 100 3.90 -6.34 6.70
CA SER A 100 4.10 -6.21 8.13
C SER A 100 5.22 -5.22 8.44
N LEU A 101 5.13 -4.59 9.60
CA LEU A 101 6.23 -3.81 10.13
C LEU A 101 7.03 -4.63 11.13
N GLY A 102 8.32 -4.32 11.23
CA GLY A 102 9.22 -4.83 12.23
C GLY A 102 10.15 -3.74 12.70
N LYS A 103 10.79 -3.94 13.85
CA LYS A 103 11.79 -3.01 14.39
C LYS A 103 13.03 -3.79 14.80
N SER A 104 14.21 -3.21 14.53
CA SER A 104 15.49 -3.72 15.04
C SER A 104 16.39 -2.52 15.28
N GLY A 105 16.78 -2.31 16.53
CA GLY A 105 17.47 -1.09 16.96
C GLY A 105 16.64 0.15 16.61
N ASP A 106 17.26 1.12 15.96
CA ASP A 106 16.65 2.39 15.55
C ASP A 106 16.00 2.34 14.17
N LYS A 107 15.88 1.14 13.58
CA LYS A 107 15.30 0.97 12.25
C LYS A 107 13.95 0.29 12.28
N ILE A 108 13.04 0.82 11.45
CA ILE A 108 11.80 0.15 11.09
C ILE A 108 12.00 -0.56 9.76
N PHE A 109 11.42 -1.74 9.65
CA PHE A 109 11.44 -2.56 8.44
C PHE A 109 10.03 -2.71 7.91
N ILE A 110 9.82 -2.34 6.65
CA ILE A 110 8.63 -2.71 5.89
C ILE A 110 8.91 -4.08 5.28
N ASN A 111 8.28 -5.11 5.82
CA ASN A 111 8.43 -6.49 5.39
C ASN A 111 7.25 -6.85 4.49
N MET A 112 7.54 -7.37 3.33
CA MET A 112 6.53 -7.95 2.46
C MET A 112 6.86 -9.39 2.16
N SER A 113 5.85 -10.25 2.18
CA SER A 113 5.98 -11.64 1.81
C SER A 113 4.87 -12.06 0.85
N ARG A 114 5.21 -13.01 -0.02
CA ARG A 114 4.32 -13.66 -0.97
C ARG A 114 4.50 -15.15 -0.89
N GLY A 115 3.40 -15.89 -0.94
CA GLY A 115 3.40 -17.35 -0.89
C GLY A 115 2.05 -17.94 -1.30
N LYS A 116 1.91 -19.24 -1.16
CA LYS A 116 0.63 -19.92 -1.33
C LYS A 116 -0.39 -19.33 -0.36
N GLY A 117 -1.61 -19.23 -0.83
CA GLY A 117 -2.73 -18.76 -0.05
C GLY A 117 -3.85 -19.81 0.00
N LYS A 118 -4.73 -19.64 0.98
CA LYS A 118 -6.00 -20.34 1.09
C LYS A 118 -7.10 -19.35 1.41
N LEU A 119 -8.31 -19.67 1.00
CA LEU A 119 -9.50 -18.91 1.36
C LEU A 119 -9.96 -19.31 2.77
N SER A 120 -10.26 -18.33 3.61
CA SER A 120 -10.97 -18.53 4.87
C SER A 120 -12.46 -18.76 4.61
N GLU A 121 -13.21 -19.10 5.63
CA GLU A 121 -14.69 -19.21 5.57
C GLU A 121 -15.36 -17.90 5.13
N THR A 122 -14.77 -16.76 5.46
CA THR A 122 -15.24 -15.42 5.04
C THR A 122 -14.78 -15.03 3.63
N GLY A 123 -14.03 -15.89 2.93
CA GLY A 123 -13.48 -15.62 1.61
C GLY A 123 -12.22 -14.73 1.61
N ALA A 124 -11.68 -14.41 2.78
CA ALA A 124 -10.40 -13.71 2.90
C ALA A 124 -9.24 -14.63 2.53
N ILE A 125 -8.19 -14.05 1.93
CA ILE A 125 -6.99 -14.80 1.56
C ILE A 125 -6.03 -14.82 2.75
N MET A 126 -5.72 -16.03 3.21
CA MET A 126 -4.79 -16.28 4.32
C MET A 126 -3.53 -16.98 3.79
N PRO A 127 -2.36 -16.79 4.41
CA PRO A 127 -1.17 -17.58 4.11
C PRO A 127 -1.42 -19.08 4.32
N ASP A 128 -0.87 -19.90 3.42
CA ASP A 128 -0.90 -21.36 3.49
C ASP A 128 0.54 -21.89 3.45
N GLY A 129 1.15 -21.97 4.62
CA GLY A 129 2.55 -22.36 4.79
C GLY A 129 3.56 -21.19 4.78
N ALA A 130 4.83 -21.53 4.59
CA ALA A 130 5.91 -20.55 4.53
C ALA A 130 5.84 -19.76 3.22
N PRO A 131 6.17 -18.46 3.23
CA PRO A 131 6.22 -17.67 2.01
C PRO A 131 7.44 -18.03 1.15
N ASP A 132 7.23 -18.02 -0.17
CA ASP A 132 8.27 -18.32 -1.16
C ASP A 132 9.19 -17.12 -1.43
N LEU A 133 8.68 -15.91 -1.21
CA LEU A 133 9.43 -14.68 -1.41
C LEU A 133 9.21 -13.74 -0.23
N LYS A 134 10.29 -13.17 0.27
CA LYS A 134 10.31 -12.13 1.29
C LYS A 134 11.24 -11.00 0.87
N ILE A 135 10.78 -9.76 0.96
CA ILE A 135 11.60 -8.57 0.71
C ILE A 135 11.36 -7.60 1.87
N SER A 136 12.44 -7.21 2.54
CA SER A 136 12.41 -6.28 3.67
C SER A 136 13.19 -5.02 3.33
N VAL A 137 12.60 -3.86 3.59
CA VAL A 137 13.25 -2.56 3.40
C VAL A 137 13.34 -1.87 4.74
N GLY A 138 14.56 -1.70 5.24
CA GLY A 138 14.84 -1.02 6.50
C GLY A 138 15.10 0.47 6.29
N MET A 139 14.62 1.29 7.21
CA MET A 139 14.85 2.73 7.23
C MET A 139 14.82 3.27 8.66
N GLU A 140 15.41 4.45 8.86
CA GLU A 140 15.34 5.16 10.14
C GLU A 140 13.89 5.50 10.50
N VAL A 141 13.57 5.56 11.80
CA VAL A 141 12.24 5.86 12.33
C VAL A 141 11.68 7.15 11.74
N ASP A 142 12.48 8.22 11.70
CA ASP A 142 12.03 9.51 11.18
C ASP A 142 11.78 9.49 9.67
N LYS A 143 12.55 8.69 8.92
CA LYS A 143 12.29 8.49 7.49
C LYS A 143 10.98 7.75 7.27
N PHE A 144 10.70 6.71 8.07
CA PHE A 144 9.42 6.00 8.02
C PHE A 144 8.25 6.94 8.36
N ARG A 145 8.38 7.70 9.46
CA ARG A 145 7.37 8.69 9.87
C ARG A 145 7.08 9.69 8.76
N SER A 146 8.11 10.32 8.20
CA SER A 146 7.97 11.27 7.11
C SER A 146 7.31 10.66 5.88
N MET A 147 7.65 9.41 5.53
CA MET A 147 7.07 8.69 4.41
C MET A 147 5.57 8.45 4.61
N MET A 148 5.14 8.05 5.82
CA MET A 148 3.73 7.80 6.12
C MET A 148 2.91 9.08 6.13
N ILE A 149 3.41 10.15 6.77
CA ILE A 149 2.74 11.46 6.79
C ILE A 149 2.58 11.97 5.36
N TYR A 150 3.67 11.98 4.57
CA TYR A 150 3.62 12.46 3.19
C TYR A 150 2.66 11.62 2.32
N THR A 151 2.62 10.32 2.51
CA THR A 151 1.66 9.44 1.79
C THR A 151 0.23 9.81 2.15
N HIS A 152 -0.07 10.04 3.42
CA HIS A 152 -1.40 10.44 3.89
C HIS A 152 -1.80 11.82 3.35
N ASP A 153 -0.89 12.80 3.34
CA ASP A 153 -1.15 14.13 2.78
C ASP A 153 -1.47 14.06 1.27
N CYS A 154 -0.77 13.21 0.53
CA CYS A 154 -1.07 12.97 -0.88
C CYS A 154 -2.46 12.32 -1.06
N VAL A 155 -2.86 11.38 -0.20
CA VAL A 155 -4.20 10.77 -0.21
C VAL A 155 -5.26 11.85 0.06
N ASN A 156 -5.07 12.70 1.06
CA ASN A 156 -6.00 13.80 1.38
C ASN A 156 -6.13 14.79 0.23
N ALA A 157 -5.03 15.16 -0.42
CA ALA A 157 -5.05 16.03 -1.59
C ALA A 157 -5.82 15.39 -2.76
N TYR A 158 -5.65 14.09 -2.99
CA TYR A 158 -6.40 13.35 -4.00
C TYR A 158 -7.90 13.32 -3.69
N LEU A 159 -8.29 13.00 -2.45
CA LEU A 159 -9.69 12.98 -2.03
C LEU A 159 -10.34 14.36 -2.16
N ALA A 160 -9.65 15.43 -1.76
CA ALA A 160 -10.14 16.80 -1.92
C ALA A 160 -10.37 17.15 -3.41
N HIS A 161 -9.46 16.73 -4.30
CA HIS A 161 -9.64 16.90 -5.74
C HIS A 161 -10.86 16.12 -6.27
N LEU A 162 -11.02 14.87 -5.86
CA LEU A 162 -12.16 14.04 -6.25
C LEU A 162 -13.50 14.63 -5.80
N ILE A 163 -13.58 15.04 -4.54
CA ILE A 163 -14.78 15.71 -3.98
C ILE A 163 -15.13 16.96 -4.79
N ASN A 164 -14.16 17.84 -5.07
CA ASN A 164 -14.38 19.04 -5.85
C ASN A 164 -14.86 18.74 -7.28
N LYS A 165 -14.37 17.65 -7.89
CA LYS A 165 -14.85 17.20 -9.20
C LYS A 165 -16.31 16.77 -9.14
N LEU A 166 -16.67 15.95 -8.16
CA LEU A 166 -18.07 15.49 -7.96
C LEU A 166 -19.04 16.65 -7.71
N TYR A 167 -18.65 17.65 -6.92
CA TYR A 167 -19.48 18.85 -6.72
C TYR A 167 -19.71 19.64 -8.02
N LYS A 168 -18.70 19.77 -8.88
CA LYS A 168 -18.84 20.44 -10.18
C LYS A 168 -19.76 19.67 -11.12
N GLU A 169 -19.65 18.35 -11.17
CA GLU A 169 -20.50 17.48 -11.97
C GLU A 169 -21.97 17.58 -11.51
N ALA A 170 -22.22 17.46 -10.20
CA ALA A 170 -23.58 17.60 -9.64
C ALA A 170 -24.18 19.01 -9.85
N ALA A 171 -23.37 20.06 -9.84
CA ALA A 171 -23.83 21.42 -10.15
C ALA A 171 -24.23 21.55 -11.61
N ALA A 172 -23.43 21.00 -12.54
CA ALA A 172 -23.72 21.02 -13.97
C ALA A 172 -25.03 20.26 -14.29
N GLU A 173 -25.21 19.07 -13.72
CA GLU A 173 -26.45 18.29 -13.88
C GLU A 173 -27.68 19.06 -13.39
N ARG A 174 -27.60 19.76 -12.25
CA ARG A 174 -28.69 20.59 -11.74
C ARG A 174 -29.02 21.76 -12.68
N ASP A 175 -28.00 22.40 -13.25
CA ASP A 175 -28.18 23.51 -14.18
C ASP A 175 -28.83 23.05 -15.49
N GLU A 176 -28.47 21.88 -16.00
CA GLU A 176 -29.12 21.26 -17.17
C GLU A 176 -30.60 20.92 -16.89
N TYR A 177 -30.88 20.32 -15.73
CA TYR A 177 -32.25 20.03 -15.33
C TYR A 177 -33.13 21.30 -15.23
N ASN A 178 -32.60 22.38 -14.68
CA ASN A 178 -33.31 23.65 -14.57
C ASN A 178 -33.58 24.34 -15.93
N LYS A 179 -32.71 24.13 -16.93
CA LYS A 179 -32.89 24.66 -18.30
C LYS A 179 -33.90 23.83 -19.12
N SER A 180 -34.15 22.59 -18.71
CA SER A 180 -35.10 21.69 -19.42
C SER A 180 -36.55 21.83 -18.95
N LYS A 181 -36.82 22.64 -17.94
CA LYS A 181 -38.16 23.05 -17.47
C LYS A 181 -38.58 24.39 -18.02
#